data_36123d253259a1ec60babcb3ea480080
#
_entry.id   36123d253259a1ec60babcb3ea480080
#
_cell.length_a   1.000
_cell.length_b   1.000
_cell.length_c   1.000
_cell.angle_alpha   90.00
_cell.angle_beta   90.00
_cell.angle_gamma   90.00
#
_symmetry.space_group_name_H-M   'P 1'
#
loop_
_entity.id
_entity.type
_entity.pdbx_description
1 polymer ?
#
loop_
_entity_poly.entity_id
_entity_poly.type
_entity_poly.pdbx_seq_one_letter_code
_entity_poly.pdbx_strand_id
1 'polypeptide(L)'
;QKPAVDVGVSVSRVGGKTQAPLLRDAAKSLRLDYAQFLEMEMFTRFGGMPDNRVRRQLTRGERIRAILKQPQYAPQRLADEVAMVLAVQSGLLDPLPLDAVSHFRTLLSQTLDDNAPQAVQSILQAGTLDDGQREVMIGAMQQLVGSLFANEDAVGTVSDDASGCNASGDAT
;
A
#
# COMPACT_ATOMS: atom_id res chain seq x y z
N GLN A 1 1.29 10.11 16.94
CA GLN A 1 0.55 9.00 16.33
C GLN A 1 0.45 9.23 14.82
N LYS A 2 0.65 8.21 14.00
CA LYS A 2 0.48 8.28 12.53
C LYS A 2 -0.29 7.04 12.09
N PRO A 3 -1.39 7.17 11.34
CA PRO A 3 -1.98 8.43 10.86
C PRO A 3 -2.43 9.36 12.00
N ALA A 4 -2.54 10.66 11.72
CA ALA A 4 -2.91 11.68 12.73
C ALA A 4 -4.33 11.51 13.26
N VAL A 5 -5.20 10.89 12.49
CA VAL A 5 -6.59 10.54 12.84
C VAL A 5 -6.66 9.05 13.17
N ASP A 6 -7.28 8.71 14.28
CA ASP A 6 -7.59 7.31 14.61
C ASP A 6 -8.75 6.82 13.73
N VAL A 7 -8.42 6.03 12.71
CA VAL A 7 -9.38 5.54 11.70
C VAL A 7 -10.38 4.54 12.31
N GLY A 8 -9.97 3.82 13.35
CA GLY A 8 -10.84 2.84 14.03
C GLY A 8 -11.97 3.49 14.84
N VAL A 9 -11.68 4.63 15.47
CA VAL A 9 -12.60 5.32 16.38
C VAL A 9 -13.28 6.53 15.72
N SER A 10 -12.64 7.15 14.72
CA SER A 10 -13.16 8.34 14.07
C SER A 10 -14.42 8.03 13.25
N VAL A 11 -15.53 8.67 13.61
CA VAL A 11 -16.81 8.56 12.91
C VAL A 11 -17.28 9.94 12.48
N SER A 12 -17.46 10.13 11.15
CA SER A 12 -18.10 11.33 10.61
C SER A 12 -19.41 10.98 9.90
N ARG A 13 -20.51 11.44 10.41
CA ARG A 13 -21.85 11.25 9.80
C ARG A 13 -21.98 12.05 8.49
N VAL A 14 -21.40 13.23 8.43
CA VAL A 14 -21.44 14.12 7.26
C VAL A 14 -20.39 13.68 6.24
N GLY A 15 -19.16 13.43 6.65
CA GLY A 15 -18.08 13.02 5.76
C GLY A 15 -18.41 11.75 4.97
N GLY A 16 -19.02 10.74 5.60
CA GLY A 16 -19.43 9.53 4.90
C GLY A 16 -20.55 9.74 3.85
N LYS A 17 -21.36 10.81 3.96
CA LYS A 17 -22.38 11.15 2.96
C LYS A 17 -21.83 11.96 1.78
N THR A 18 -20.82 12.76 2.01
CA THR A 18 -20.18 13.63 1.00
C THR A 18 -19.08 12.91 0.22
N GLN A 19 -18.59 11.78 0.73
CA GLN A 19 -17.59 10.97 0.06
C GLN A 19 -18.14 10.32 -1.22
N ALA A 20 -17.31 10.24 -2.27
CA ALA A 20 -17.67 9.56 -3.50
C ALA A 20 -18.15 8.11 -3.19
N PRO A 21 -19.29 7.67 -3.74
CA PRO A 21 -19.86 6.35 -3.43
C PRO A 21 -18.86 5.20 -3.60
N LEU A 22 -18.07 5.24 -4.68
CA LEU A 22 -17.05 4.24 -4.98
C LEU A 22 -15.98 4.15 -3.87
N LEU A 23 -15.45 5.29 -3.43
CA LEU A 23 -14.45 5.33 -2.35
C LEU A 23 -15.06 4.91 -1.02
N ARG A 24 -16.29 5.34 -0.73
CA ARG A 24 -17.01 4.95 0.49
C ARG A 24 -17.22 3.45 0.58
N ASP A 25 -17.60 2.79 -0.52
CA ASP A 25 -17.85 1.36 -0.55
C ASP A 25 -16.53 0.56 -0.46
N ALA A 26 -15.50 1.02 -1.15
CA ALA A 26 -14.15 0.46 -1.02
C ALA A 26 -13.58 0.63 0.40
N ALA A 27 -13.77 1.77 1.05
CA ALA A 27 -13.24 2.03 2.38
C ALA A 27 -13.95 1.28 3.52
N LYS A 28 -15.14 0.72 3.30
CA LYS A 28 -15.88 -0.01 4.36
C LYS A 28 -15.09 -1.20 4.91
N SER A 29 -14.55 -2.04 4.03
CA SER A 29 -13.75 -3.21 4.46
C SER A 29 -12.43 -2.78 5.09
N LEU A 30 -11.81 -1.71 4.59
CA LEU A 30 -10.55 -1.19 5.10
C LEU A 30 -10.63 -0.80 6.58
N ARG A 31 -11.74 -0.19 7.00
CA ARG A 31 -11.94 0.19 8.41
C ARG A 31 -12.02 -1.03 9.33
N LEU A 32 -12.73 -2.07 8.89
CA LEU A 32 -12.86 -3.31 9.64
C LEU A 32 -11.51 -4.03 9.76
N ASP A 33 -10.81 -4.16 8.63
CA ASP A 33 -9.47 -4.75 8.58
C ASP A 33 -8.50 -4.01 9.50
N TYR A 34 -8.56 -2.67 9.53
CA TYR A 34 -7.69 -1.86 10.38
C TYR A 34 -8.05 -1.96 11.87
N ALA A 35 -9.33 -2.03 12.22
CA ALA A 35 -9.76 -2.24 13.60
C ALA A 35 -9.28 -3.60 14.14
N GLN A 36 -9.43 -4.67 13.34
CA GLN A 36 -8.92 -6.00 13.67
C GLN A 36 -7.39 -6.00 13.83
N PHE A 37 -6.69 -5.28 12.96
CA PHE A 37 -5.24 -5.13 13.08
C PHE A 37 -4.84 -4.49 14.42
N LEU A 38 -5.50 -3.42 14.85
CA LEU A 38 -5.18 -2.76 16.12
C LEU A 38 -5.40 -3.69 17.33
N GLU A 39 -6.45 -4.51 17.30
CA GLU A 39 -6.69 -5.52 18.33
C GLU A 39 -5.58 -6.58 18.36
N MET A 40 -5.17 -7.07 17.18
CA MET A 40 -4.09 -8.06 17.08
C MET A 40 -2.72 -7.48 17.45
N GLU A 41 -2.45 -6.22 17.09
CA GLU A 41 -1.22 -5.51 17.48
C GLU A 41 -1.12 -5.41 19.00
N MET A 42 -2.23 -5.07 19.67
CA MET A 42 -2.27 -5.04 21.14
C MET A 42 -2.03 -6.42 21.74
N PHE A 43 -2.70 -7.46 21.25
CA PHE A 43 -2.51 -8.84 21.72
C PHE A 43 -1.04 -9.28 21.60
N THR A 44 -0.39 -8.98 20.49
CA THR A 44 1.01 -9.34 20.26
C THR A 44 1.97 -8.60 21.22
N ARG A 45 1.67 -7.35 21.57
CA ARG A 45 2.47 -6.59 22.56
C ARG A 45 2.43 -7.18 23.97
N PHE A 46 1.36 -7.87 24.32
CA PHE A 46 1.21 -8.52 25.64
C PHE A 46 1.74 -9.97 25.67
N GLY A 47 2.54 -10.37 24.69
CA GLY A 47 3.25 -11.65 24.69
C GLY A 47 2.50 -12.80 24.02
N GLY A 48 1.41 -12.52 23.30
CA GLY A 48 0.76 -13.51 22.43
C GLY A 48 1.68 -13.93 21.29
N MET A 49 1.88 -15.24 21.10
CA MET A 49 2.63 -15.74 19.94
C MET A 49 1.71 -15.70 18.70
N PRO A 50 2.05 -14.93 17.68
CA PRO A 50 1.24 -14.83 16.47
C PRO A 50 1.37 -16.11 15.64
N ASP A 51 0.25 -16.77 15.36
CA ASP A 51 0.16 -17.80 14.35
C ASP A 51 0.25 -17.20 12.93
N ASN A 52 0.27 -18.04 11.89
CA ASN A 52 0.38 -17.59 10.52
C ASN A 52 -0.81 -16.72 10.04
N ARG A 53 -1.97 -16.88 10.66
CA ARG A 53 -3.16 -16.07 10.36
C ARG A 53 -3.01 -14.68 10.94
N VAL A 54 -2.62 -14.60 12.21
CA VAL A 54 -2.37 -13.33 12.91
C VAL A 54 -1.23 -12.57 12.24
N ARG A 55 -0.15 -13.25 11.82
CA ARG A 55 0.96 -12.61 11.08
C ARG A 55 0.48 -11.94 9.79
N ARG A 56 -0.34 -12.64 8.99
CA ARG A 56 -0.92 -12.06 7.76
C ARG A 56 -1.79 -10.85 8.04
N GLN A 57 -2.61 -10.88 9.09
CA GLN A 57 -3.43 -9.74 9.49
C GLN A 57 -2.57 -8.55 9.95
N LEU A 58 -1.48 -8.81 10.70
CA LEU A 58 -0.53 -7.78 11.10
C LEU A 58 0.15 -7.14 9.89
N THR A 59 0.66 -7.95 8.97
CA THR A 59 1.27 -7.49 7.72
C THR A 59 0.32 -6.60 6.93
N ARG A 60 -0.92 -7.07 6.70
CA ARG A 60 -1.95 -6.29 5.99
C ARG A 60 -2.26 -4.98 6.70
N GLY A 61 -2.41 -5.00 8.03
CA GLY A 61 -2.67 -3.80 8.82
C GLY A 61 -1.54 -2.77 8.76
N GLU A 62 -0.29 -3.22 8.72
CA GLU A 62 0.87 -2.34 8.51
C GLU A 62 0.82 -1.66 7.14
N ARG A 63 0.40 -2.37 6.07
CA ARG A 63 0.21 -1.80 4.72
C ARG A 63 -0.93 -0.79 4.72
N ILE A 64 -2.06 -1.09 5.38
CA ILE A 64 -3.15 -0.13 5.57
C ILE A 64 -2.63 1.12 6.28
N ARG A 65 -1.88 0.96 7.35
CA ARG A 65 -1.26 2.08 8.08
C ARG A 65 -0.32 2.89 7.19
N ALA A 66 0.46 2.23 6.32
CA ALA A 66 1.38 2.89 5.39
C ALA A 66 0.64 3.71 4.33
N ILE A 67 -0.44 3.19 3.74
CA ILE A 67 -1.21 3.93 2.74
C ILE A 67 -2.01 5.09 3.34
N LEU A 68 -2.39 5.01 4.62
CA LEU A 68 -3.10 6.09 5.33
C LEU A 68 -2.15 7.23 5.78
N LYS A 69 -0.83 7.01 5.72
CA LYS A 69 0.15 8.08 5.98
C LYS A 69 0.28 8.95 4.74
N GLN A 70 -0.43 10.05 4.70
CA GLN A 70 -0.33 11.02 3.62
C GLN A 70 0.73 12.08 3.94
N PRO A 71 1.60 12.45 2.98
CA PRO A 71 2.50 13.58 3.13
C PRO A 71 1.70 14.89 3.31
N GLN A 72 2.28 15.83 4.04
CA GLN A 72 1.66 17.14 4.20
C GLN A 72 1.64 17.88 2.85
N TYR A 73 0.55 18.59 2.56
CA TYR A 73 0.35 19.35 1.31
C TYR A 73 0.41 18.52 0.02
N ALA A 74 0.16 17.22 0.09
CA ALA A 74 0.11 16.32 -1.07
C ALA A 74 -1.30 15.73 -1.23
N PRO A 75 -2.27 16.49 -1.77
CA PRO A 75 -3.61 15.97 -2.04
C PRO A 75 -3.52 14.88 -3.11
N GLN A 76 -4.30 13.82 -2.95
CA GLN A 76 -4.37 12.72 -3.91
C GLN A 76 -5.63 12.85 -4.77
N ARG A 77 -5.56 12.37 -6.02
CA ARG A 77 -6.73 12.29 -6.89
C ARG A 77 -7.63 11.15 -6.42
N LEU A 78 -8.94 11.27 -6.61
CA LEU A 78 -9.90 10.22 -6.26
C LEU A 78 -9.53 8.87 -6.88
N ALA A 79 -9.04 8.85 -8.13
CA ALA A 79 -8.61 7.62 -8.80
C ALA A 79 -7.45 6.93 -8.07
N ASP A 80 -6.47 7.70 -7.58
CA ASP A 80 -5.31 7.17 -6.85
C ASP A 80 -5.74 6.64 -5.47
N GLU A 81 -6.66 7.33 -4.78
CA GLU A 81 -7.21 6.87 -3.50
C GLU A 81 -7.96 5.54 -3.66
N VAL A 82 -8.82 5.44 -4.69
CA VAL A 82 -9.54 4.21 -5.01
C VAL A 82 -8.57 3.08 -5.34
N ALA A 83 -7.56 3.35 -6.17
CA ALA A 83 -6.54 2.37 -6.56
C ALA A 83 -5.75 1.86 -5.35
N MET A 84 -5.33 2.75 -4.43
CA MET A 84 -4.64 2.35 -3.19
C MET A 84 -5.50 1.44 -2.31
N VAL A 85 -6.78 1.74 -2.18
CA VAL A 85 -7.71 0.89 -1.42
C VAL A 85 -7.88 -0.47 -2.11
N LEU A 86 -8.04 -0.49 -3.43
CA LEU A 86 -8.13 -1.73 -4.21
C LEU A 86 -6.85 -2.58 -4.11
N ALA A 87 -5.67 -1.95 -4.14
CA ALA A 87 -4.39 -2.64 -4.00
C ALA A 87 -4.27 -3.35 -2.64
N VAL A 88 -4.73 -2.72 -1.56
CA VAL A 88 -4.78 -3.37 -0.24
C VAL A 88 -5.80 -4.49 -0.20
N GLN A 89 -7.01 -4.26 -0.73
CA GLN A 89 -8.08 -5.26 -0.72
C GLN A 89 -7.71 -6.53 -1.50
N SER A 90 -7.04 -6.37 -2.64
CA SER A 90 -6.57 -7.48 -3.46
C SER A 90 -5.29 -8.14 -2.92
N GLY A 91 -4.71 -7.63 -1.84
CA GLY A 91 -3.48 -8.17 -1.25
C GLY A 91 -2.22 -7.89 -2.06
N LEU A 92 -2.27 -6.99 -3.04
CA LEU A 92 -1.12 -6.66 -3.91
C LEU A 92 0.06 -6.06 -3.14
N LEU A 93 -0.21 -5.38 -2.03
CA LEU A 93 0.81 -4.76 -1.22
C LEU A 93 1.37 -5.68 -0.12
N ASP A 94 0.77 -6.85 0.10
CA ASP A 94 1.18 -7.75 1.18
C ASP A 94 2.63 -8.25 1.04
N PRO A 95 3.12 -8.60 -0.15
CA PRO A 95 4.50 -9.03 -0.33
C PRO A 95 5.52 -7.89 -0.32
N LEU A 96 5.09 -6.62 -0.52
CA LEU A 96 6.01 -5.47 -0.58
C LEU A 96 6.57 -5.11 0.79
N PRO A 97 7.86 -4.74 0.91
CA PRO A 97 8.37 -4.08 2.10
C PRO A 97 7.75 -2.68 2.28
N LEU A 98 7.75 -2.16 3.51
CA LEU A 98 7.06 -0.89 3.82
C LEU A 98 7.62 0.30 3.03
N ASP A 99 8.92 0.31 2.75
CA ASP A 99 9.58 1.36 1.98
C ASP A 99 9.13 1.33 0.51
N ALA A 100 8.98 0.13 -0.07
CA ALA A 100 8.47 -0.04 -1.43
C ALA A 100 7.00 0.43 -1.58
N VAL A 101 6.19 0.38 -0.51
CA VAL A 101 4.83 0.95 -0.52
C VAL A 101 4.85 2.46 -0.77
N SER A 102 5.87 3.16 -0.29
CA SER A 102 6.04 4.60 -0.55
C SER A 102 6.41 4.87 -2.01
N HIS A 103 7.28 4.04 -2.60
CA HIS A 103 7.63 4.11 -4.01
C HIS A 103 6.44 3.75 -4.90
N PHE A 104 5.70 2.69 -4.55
CA PHE A 104 4.45 2.32 -5.23
C PHE A 104 3.49 3.51 -5.31
N ARG A 105 3.26 4.22 -4.19
CA ARG A 105 2.40 5.41 -4.17
C ARG A 105 2.89 6.51 -5.11
N THR A 106 4.20 6.77 -5.17
CA THR A 106 4.78 7.82 -6.00
C THR A 106 4.58 7.53 -7.49
N LEU A 107 4.71 6.28 -7.89
CA LEU A 107 4.61 5.85 -9.29
C LEU A 107 3.17 5.54 -9.73
N LEU A 108 2.25 5.36 -8.77
CA LEU A 108 0.88 4.90 -9.02
C LEU A 108 0.13 5.78 -10.00
N SER A 109 0.14 7.11 -9.79
CA SER A 109 -0.60 8.05 -10.64
C SER A 109 -0.20 7.92 -12.11
N GLN A 110 1.10 7.94 -12.40
CA GLN A 110 1.60 7.80 -13.76
C GLN A 110 1.28 6.43 -14.34
N THR A 111 1.49 5.36 -13.56
CA THR A 111 1.17 3.99 -14.01
C THR A 111 -0.29 3.83 -14.41
N LEU A 112 -1.21 4.42 -13.63
CA LEU A 112 -2.64 4.38 -13.94
C LEU A 112 -3.00 5.21 -15.18
N ASP A 113 -2.39 6.38 -15.35
CA ASP A 113 -2.62 7.23 -16.53
C ASP A 113 -2.14 6.56 -17.81
N ASP A 114 -1.02 5.82 -17.74
CA ASP A 114 -0.43 5.12 -18.89
C ASP A 114 -1.17 3.80 -19.24
N ASN A 115 -1.57 3.02 -18.22
CA ASN A 115 -2.06 1.65 -18.42
C ASN A 115 -3.57 1.47 -18.19
N ALA A 116 -4.23 2.41 -17.50
CA ALA A 116 -5.65 2.33 -17.19
C ALA A 116 -6.39 3.68 -17.38
N PRO A 117 -6.14 4.46 -18.46
CA PRO A 117 -6.65 5.82 -18.61
C PRO A 117 -8.19 5.88 -18.60
N GLN A 118 -8.87 4.89 -19.15
CA GLN A 118 -10.33 4.83 -19.16
C GLN A 118 -10.91 4.66 -17.77
N ALA A 119 -10.31 3.82 -16.92
CA ALA A 119 -10.71 3.63 -15.54
C ALA A 119 -10.51 4.93 -14.72
N VAL A 120 -9.36 5.58 -14.89
CA VAL A 120 -9.08 6.89 -14.26
C VAL A 120 -10.13 7.92 -14.68
N GLN A 121 -10.44 8.03 -15.96
CA GLN A 121 -11.43 8.97 -16.47
C GLN A 121 -12.83 8.69 -15.94
N SER A 122 -13.27 7.42 -15.90
CA SER A 122 -14.57 7.03 -15.34
C SER A 122 -14.69 7.39 -13.86
N ILE A 123 -13.65 7.17 -13.07
CA ILE A 123 -13.64 7.54 -11.66
C ILE A 123 -13.72 9.06 -11.48
N LEU A 124 -12.93 9.82 -12.25
CA LEU A 124 -12.86 11.28 -12.09
C LEU A 124 -14.11 12.00 -12.60
N GLN A 125 -14.74 11.51 -13.67
CA GLN A 125 -15.90 12.15 -14.30
C GLN A 125 -17.24 11.64 -13.77
N ALA A 126 -17.38 10.32 -13.64
CA ALA A 126 -18.64 9.67 -13.27
C ALA A 126 -18.66 9.15 -11.82
N GLY A 127 -17.50 9.05 -11.16
CA GLY A 127 -17.39 8.46 -9.82
C GLY A 127 -17.73 6.97 -9.80
N THR A 128 -17.61 6.28 -10.94
CA THR A 128 -17.94 4.87 -11.11
C THR A 128 -16.76 4.09 -11.66
N LEU A 129 -16.76 2.79 -11.42
CA LEU A 129 -15.77 1.85 -11.90
C LEU A 129 -16.50 0.53 -12.18
N ASP A 130 -16.50 0.09 -13.43
CA ASP A 130 -17.02 -1.21 -13.80
C ASP A 130 -16.02 -2.34 -13.53
N ASP A 131 -16.49 -3.60 -13.59
CA ASP A 131 -15.64 -4.75 -13.26
C ASP A 131 -14.47 -4.91 -14.24
N GLY A 132 -14.67 -4.63 -15.53
CA GLY A 132 -13.59 -4.70 -16.53
C GLY A 132 -12.53 -3.63 -16.30
N GLN A 133 -12.94 -2.40 -16.02
CA GLN A 133 -12.04 -1.30 -15.67
C GLN A 133 -11.28 -1.58 -14.37
N ARG A 134 -11.95 -2.22 -13.40
CA ARG A 134 -11.34 -2.64 -12.13
C ARG A 134 -10.24 -3.68 -12.37
N GLU A 135 -10.48 -4.67 -13.23
CA GLU A 135 -9.48 -5.68 -13.59
C GLU A 135 -8.27 -5.06 -14.29
N VAL A 136 -8.48 -4.15 -15.24
CA VAL A 136 -7.40 -3.41 -15.92
C VAL A 136 -6.57 -2.61 -14.92
N MET A 137 -7.22 -1.91 -13.99
CA MET A 137 -6.53 -1.15 -12.96
C MET A 137 -5.71 -2.05 -12.02
N ILE A 138 -6.26 -3.20 -11.61
CA ILE A 138 -5.54 -4.20 -10.81
C ILE A 138 -4.35 -4.75 -11.59
N GLY A 139 -4.51 -5.06 -12.87
CA GLY A 139 -3.43 -5.52 -13.75
C GLY A 139 -2.28 -4.51 -13.87
N ALA A 140 -2.60 -3.22 -14.04
CA ALA A 140 -1.61 -2.15 -14.07
C ALA A 140 -0.84 -2.06 -12.75
N MET A 141 -1.53 -2.16 -11.62
CA MET A 141 -0.89 -2.17 -10.30
C MET A 141 -0.03 -3.42 -10.05
N GLN A 142 -0.44 -4.59 -10.56
CA GLN A 142 0.37 -5.82 -10.49
C GLN A 142 1.68 -5.68 -11.25
N GLN A 143 1.66 -5.08 -12.43
CA GLN A 143 2.88 -4.80 -13.21
C GLN A 143 3.81 -3.85 -12.46
N LEU A 144 3.27 -2.79 -11.84
CA LEU A 144 4.04 -1.86 -11.02
C LEU A 144 4.70 -2.58 -9.83
N VAL A 145 3.96 -3.42 -9.13
CA VAL A 145 4.50 -4.24 -8.03
C VAL A 145 5.63 -5.13 -8.53
N GLY A 146 5.45 -5.81 -9.66
CA GLY A 146 6.49 -6.65 -10.28
C GLY A 146 7.77 -5.87 -10.61
N SER A 147 7.65 -4.65 -11.13
CA SER A 147 8.80 -3.79 -11.45
C SER A 147 9.56 -3.31 -10.19
N LEU A 148 8.85 -3.11 -9.10
CA LEU A 148 9.48 -2.73 -7.82
C LEU A 148 10.32 -3.86 -7.26
N PHE A 149 9.88 -5.11 -7.35
CA PHE A 149 10.67 -6.28 -6.95
C PHE A 149 11.92 -6.45 -7.83
N ALA A 150 11.80 -6.32 -9.14
CA ALA A 150 12.93 -6.47 -10.06
C ALA A 150 14.03 -5.44 -9.80
N ASN A 151 13.68 -4.23 -9.37
CA ASN A 151 14.64 -3.19 -9.03
C ASN A 151 15.35 -3.43 -7.67
N GLU A 152 14.69 -4.03 -6.70
CA GLU A 152 15.31 -4.38 -5.41
C GLU A 152 16.35 -5.48 -5.57
N ASP A 153 16.08 -6.51 -6.39
CA ASP A 153 17.05 -7.57 -6.69
C ASP A 153 18.29 -7.02 -7.42
N ALA A 154 18.13 -6.01 -8.27
CA ALA A 154 19.23 -5.37 -8.99
C ALA A 154 20.15 -4.52 -8.07
N VAL A 155 19.62 -3.94 -7.01
CA VAL A 155 20.39 -3.13 -6.05
C VAL A 155 21.09 -4.01 -5.00
N GLY A 156 20.50 -5.16 -4.66
CA GLY A 156 21.08 -6.11 -3.68
C GLY A 156 22.35 -6.81 -4.16
N THR A 157 22.56 -6.94 -5.48
CA THR A 157 23.72 -7.64 -6.04
C THR A 157 25.00 -6.79 -6.15
N VAL A 158 24.93 -5.48 -5.91
CA VAL A 158 26.10 -4.58 -6.04
C VAL A 158 26.87 -4.40 -4.73
N SER A 159 26.35 -4.84 -3.59
CA SER A 159 26.98 -4.62 -2.28
C SER A 159 27.88 -5.75 -1.77
N ASP A 160 27.98 -6.91 -2.46
CA ASP A 160 28.81 -8.04 -1.99
C ASP A 160 30.21 -8.12 -2.61
N ASP A 161 30.55 -7.30 -3.60
CA ASP A 161 31.87 -7.37 -4.27
C ASP A 161 32.95 -6.41 -3.72
N ALA A 162 32.70 -5.69 -2.63
CA ALA A 162 33.68 -4.71 -2.09
C ALA A 162 34.46 -5.18 -0.86
N SER A 163 34.40 -6.45 -0.45
CA SER A 163 35.11 -6.96 0.73
C SER A 163 36.23 -7.97 0.46
N GLY A 164 36.82 -7.95 -0.71
CA GLY A 164 37.85 -8.89 -1.08
C GLY A 164 39.12 -8.27 -1.67
N CYS A 165 39.85 -7.41 -0.93
CA CYS A 165 41.26 -7.14 -1.23
C CYS A 165 41.89 -6.28 -0.13
N ASN A 166 42.47 -6.89 0.89
CA ASN A 166 43.79 -6.50 1.39
C ASN A 166 44.28 -7.40 2.53
N ALA A 167 45.05 -8.41 2.20
CA ALA A 167 45.95 -9.06 3.11
C ALA A 167 47.06 -9.73 2.31
N SER A 168 48.17 -9.05 2.08
CA SER A 168 49.47 -9.67 1.92
C SER A 168 50.61 -8.67 1.99
N GLY A 169 51.50 -8.96 2.94
CA GLY A 169 52.93 -8.73 2.80
C GLY A 169 53.40 -7.40 3.33
N ASP A 170 54.19 -7.33 4.41
CA ASP A 170 55.57 -7.69 4.21
C ASP A 170 56.29 -7.81 5.56
N ALA A 171 57.07 -8.87 5.65
CA ALA A 171 58.09 -9.07 6.67
C ALA A 171 59.37 -8.37 6.25
N THR A 172 59.94 -7.61 7.14
CA THR A 172 61.43 -7.58 7.39
C THR A 172 61.69 -6.79 8.66
#